data_29386b14fa066a1d65cdaae9cf63ac00
#
_entry.id   29386b14fa066a1d65cdaae9cf63ac00
#
_cell.length_a   1.000
_cell.length_b   1.000
_cell.length_c   1.000
_cell.angle_alpha   90.00
_cell.angle_beta   90.00
_cell.angle_gamma   90.00
#
_symmetry.space_group_name_H-M   'P 1'
#
loop_
_entity.id
_entity.type
_entity.pdbx_description
1 polymer ?
#
loop_
_entity_poly.entity_id
_entity_poly.type
_entity_poly.pdbx_seq_one_letter_code
_entity_poly.pdbx_strand_id
1 'polypeptide(L)'
;MPAATPSYALIVKKDCPTCALIEPVIAQLAARFASALSVYVQDDHAFPASFPERIDDTSLAYSYAHKIEIVPTLLRLHADGTEQDRIFGWDKKQWQQFTGVADLGQKLVAFKPGCGSKTLDPGMEAVLALKFGPQLFKARAVALADAEDIMEACFERGWSDGLPVVPPTPLRVLRMLRATTRAADEIIGRVPPDNVPCSVEKVAINAVLAGCRPEYFPTVLASVTAALQDRFCLHGLLCTTYFSSPVLIVNGPVTRQIGMNGGVNALGQGNRANATIGRALQLLVRNVGGGIPGGIDRATLGNPGKYTYCFAEDESDSDWPSLAMDRGFERDDSVVSLFAGDGLQGVVDQQSRSPESLAKSLALSLRTVAHHKLFAMADAILIISPEHRRVFRQGGWTKANVRDALYSELMIAGTEIVRGAHGIAEGMPEKFRDKILNKFRDDGLHIVSAGGKAGLFSAVIGGWVASGERGSQLVSQKF
;
A
#
# COMPACT_ATOMS: atom_id res chain seq x y z
N MET A 1 41.29 34.09 -31.43
CA MET A 1 40.51 34.67 -30.34
C MET A 1 41.16 34.23 -29.03
N PRO A 2 41.41 35.10 -28.04
CA PRO A 2 41.88 34.63 -26.75
C PRO A 2 40.88 33.66 -26.20
N ALA A 3 41.36 32.52 -25.69
CA ALA A 3 40.51 31.53 -25.04
C ALA A 3 39.77 32.21 -23.87
N ALA A 4 38.45 32.10 -23.82
CA ALA A 4 37.67 32.65 -22.70
C ALA A 4 38.20 32.09 -21.40
N THR A 5 38.46 32.94 -20.42
CA THR A 5 38.90 32.48 -19.08
C THR A 5 37.87 31.55 -18.53
N PRO A 6 38.23 30.30 -18.13
CA PRO A 6 37.28 29.35 -17.58
C PRO A 6 36.70 29.90 -16.28
N SER A 7 35.39 29.75 -16.06
CA SER A 7 34.74 30.04 -14.80
C SER A 7 34.67 28.78 -13.94
N TYR A 8 34.70 28.98 -12.65
CA TYR A 8 34.69 27.92 -11.66
C TYR A 8 33.57 28.07 -10.62
N ALA A 9 32.96 26.98 -10.23
CA ALA A 9 32.05 26.93 -9.07
C ALA A 9 32.59 25.93 -8.06
N LEU A 10 32.81 26.37 -6.84
CA LEU A 10 33.27 25.55 -5.74
C LEU A 10 32.14 25.37 -4.72
N ILE A 11 31.81 24.14 -4.44
CA ILE A 11 30.75 23.77 -3.47
C ILE A 11 31.41 23.23 -2.21
N VAL A 12 31.10 23.85 -1.08
CA VAL A 12 31.69 23.52 0.23
C VAL A 12 30.64 23.48 1.33
N LYS A 13 30.99 22.91 2.47
CA LYS A 13 30.26 23.03 3.74
C LYS A 13 31.22 23.19 4.90
N LYS A 14 30.84 23.94 5.93
CA LYS A 14 31.65 24.13 7.15
C LYS A 14 31.85 22.81 7.90
N ASP A 15 30.77 22.01 8.02
CA ASP A 15 30.79 20.70 8.63
C ASP A 15 31.47 19.64 7.73
N CYS A 16 32.63 19.98 7.21
CA CYS A 16 33.49 19.10 6.42
C CYS A 16 34.96 19.39 6.68
N PRO A 17 35.70 18.47 7.31
CA PRO A 17 37.12 18.68 7.63
C PRO A 17 38.01 18.90 6.41
N THR A 18 37.58 18.45 5.22
CA THR A 18 38.31 18.69 3.97
C THR A 18 38.02 20.08 3.41
N CYS A 19 36.77 20.56 3.52
CA CYS A 19 36.42 21.93 3.16
C CYS A 19 37.17 22.95 4.04
N ALA A 20 37.23 22.71 5.37
CA ALA A 20 38.03 23.53 6.29
C ALA A 20 39.54 23.52 5.96
N LEU A 21 40.08 22.36 5.59
CA LEU A 21 41.49 22.24 5.19
C LEU A 21 41.85 23.11 3.98
N ILE A 22 40.96 23.18 2.98
CA ILE A 22 41.20 23.91 1.71
C ILE A 22 40.85 25.38 1.78
N GLU A 23 40.47 25.94 2.94
CA GLU A 23 40.15 27.38 3.05
C GLU A 23 41.29 28.29 2.54
N PRO A 24 42.60 28.03 2.81
CA PRO A 24 43.69 28.80 2.18
C PRO A 24 43.75 28.64 0.67
N VAL A 25 43.32 27.52 0.09
CA VAL A 25 43.24 27.30 -1.34
C VAL A 25 42.12 28.15 -1.96
N ILE A 26 40.98 28.27 -1.25
CA ILE A 26 39.89 29.14 -1.68
C ILE A 26 40.35 30.58 -1.83
N ALA A 27 41.12 31.10 -0.87
CA ALA A 27 41.70 32.42 -0.93
C ALA A 27 42.69 32.58 -2.13
N GLN A 28 43.50 31.57 -2.40
CA GLN A 28 44.42 31.58 -3.59
C GLN A 28 43.65 31.57 -4.90
N LEU A 29 42.61 30.77 -5.02
CA LEU A 29 41.74 30.72 -6.20
C LEU A 29 41.00 32.06 -6.39
N ALA A 30 40.49 32.65 -5.33
CA ALA A 30 39.84 33.95 -5.34
C ALA A 30 40.77 35.06 -5.85
N ALA A 31 42.01 35.09 -5.35
CA ALA A 31 43.02 36.05 -5.82
C ALA A 31 43.40 35.87 -7.32
N ARG A 32 43.33 34.61 -7.82
CA ARG A 32 43.72 34.28 -9.20
C ARG A 32 42.61 34.46 -10.22
N PHE A 33 41.37 34.10 -9.85
CA PHE A 33 40.22 34.05 -10.77
C PHE A 33 39.18 35.15 -10.54
N ALA A 34 39.24 35.83 -9.41
CA ALA A 34 38.36 36.96 -9.08
C ALA A 34 36.87 36.64 -9.39
N SER A 35 36.20 37.39 -10.23
CA SER A 35 34.80 37.22 -10.62
C SER A 35 34.52 35.92 -11.41
N ALA A 36 35.55 35.19 -11.84
CA ALA A 36 35.36 33.87 -12.48
C ALA A 36 35.29 32.70 -11.49
N LEU A 37 35.34 32.96 -10.18
CA LEU A 37 35.13 31.97 -9.13
C LEU A 37 33.86 32.28 -8.34
N SER A 38 32.95 31.32 -8.28
CA SER A 38 31.79 31.34 -7.37
C SER A 38 31.95 30.27 -6.28
N VAL A 39 31.67 30.59 -5.01
CA VAL A 39 31.76 29.65 -3.89
C VAL A 39 30.37 29.49 -3.26
N TYR A 40 29.82 28.28 -3.36
CA TYR A 40 28.51 27.90 -2.83
C TYR A 40 28.66 27.18 -1.51
N VAL A 41 27.85 27.55 -0.50
CA VAL A 41 27.95 27.02 0.87
C VAL A 41 26.65 26.35 1.29
N GLN A 42 26.73 25.09 1.71
CA GLN A 42 25.56 24.27 1.99
C GLN A 42 25.01 24.37 3.42
N ASP A 43 25.73 24.98 4.38
CA ASP A 43 25.35 24.92 5.82
C ASP A 43 25.54 26.21 6.59
N ASP A 44 26.66 26.92 6.50
CA ASP A 44 26.96 28.08 7.34
C ASP A 44 27.37 29.31 6.50
N HIS A 45 26.52 30.33 6.52
CA HIS A 45 26.76 31.59 5.81
C HIS A 45 28.07 32.32 6.20
N ALA A 46 28.69 31.97 7.33
CA ALA A 46 29.95 32.55 7.75
C ALA A 46 31.17 31.84 7.17
N PHE A 47 31.00 30.70 6.51
CA PHE A 47 32.08 29.88 5.93
C PHE A 47 32.10 29.99 4.40
N PRO A 48 33.29 29.99 3.74
CA PRO A 48 34.62 30.17 4.33
C PRO A 48 34.87 31.65 4.68
N ALA A 49 35.55 31.91 5.78
CA ALA A 49 35.85 33.28 6.20
C ALA A 49 36.77 34.04 5.21
N SER A 50 37.60 33.28 4.47
CA SER A 50 38.54 33.79 3.47
C SER A 50 37.84 34.27 2.17
N PHE A 51 36.54 34.05 1.98
CA PHE A 51 35.81 34.44 0.77
C PHE A 51 34.49 35.11 1.14
N PRO A 52 34.44 36.44 1.30
CA PRO A 52 33.24 37.18 1.74
C PRO A 52 32.08 37.15 0.72
N GLU A 53 32.34 36.99 -0.58
CA GLU A 53 31.35 36.98 -1.67
C GLU A 53 30.73 35.59 -1.91
N ARG A 54 30.74 34.71 -0.88
CA ARG A 54 30.13 33.37 -0.94
C ARG A 54 28.63 33.43 -1.20
N ILE A 55 28.16 32.45 -1.94
CA ILE A 55 26.75 32.29 -2.33
C ILE A 55 26.10 31.29 -1.36
N ASP A 56 24.96 31.67 -0.84
CA ASP A 56 24.13 30.79 0.02
C ASP A 56 23.50 29.67 -0.83
N ASP A 57 23.85 28.44 -0.53
CA ASP A 57 23.19 27.24 -1.05
C ASP A 57 22.64 26.35 0.08
N THR A 58 22.26 26.94 1.22
CA THR A 58 21.61 26.20 2.32
C THR A 58 20.26 25.61 1.88
N SER A 59 19.63 26.18 0.89
CA SER A 59 18.47 25.60 0.22
C SER A 59 18.79 24.37 -0.64
N LEU A 60 20.08 24.13 -0.93
CA LEU A 60 20.62 23.08 -1.78
C LEU A 60 20.16 23.15 -3.26
N ALA A 61 19.70 24.31 -3.73
CA ALA A 61 19.19 24.47 -5.09
C ALA A 61 20.28 24.22 -6.14
N TYR A 62 21.44 24.88 -5.97
CA TYR A 62 22.58 24.72 -6.87
C TYR A 62 23.16 23.29 -6.77
N SER A 63 23.36 22.81 -5.54
CA SER A 63 23.86 21.45 -5.30
C SER A 63 22.97 20.38 -5.89
N TYR A 64 21.64 20.52 -5.83
CA TYR A 64 20.70 19.59 -6.44
C TYR A 64 20.76 19.63 -7.98
N ALA A 65 20.75 20.84 -8.57
CA ALA A 65 20.80 21.01 -10.01
C ALA A 65 22.06 20.37 -10.63
N HIS A 66 23.21 20.50 -9.94
CA HIS A 66 24.49 19.93 -10.38
C HIS A 66 24.79 18.53 -9.81
N LYS A 67 23.84 17.89 -9.13
CA LYS A 67 23.98 16.53 -8.56
C LYS A 67 25.25 16.40 -7.69
N ILE A 68 25.46 17.34 -6.78
CA ILE A 68 26.63 17.35 -5.90
C ILE A 68 26.44 16.31 -4.80
N GLU A 69 27.24 15.26 -4.80
CA GLU A 69 27.23 14.17 -3.82
C GLU A 69 28.39 14.25 -2.81
N ILE A 70 29.49 14.89 -3.20
CA ILE A 70 30.70 15.04 -2.40
C ILE A 70 31.05 16.53 -2.27
N VAL A 71 31.62 16.93 -1.13
CA VAL A 71 32.21 18.25 -0.92
C VAL A 71 33.61 18.12 -0.30
N PRO A 72 34.58 18.99 -0.64
CA PRO A 72 34.47 20.04 -1.65
C PRO A 72 34.37 19.45 -3.07
N THR A 73 33.61 20.11 -3.93
CA THR A 73 33.57 19.84 -5.38
C THR A 73 33.89 21.14 -6.13
N LEU A 74 34.83 21.09 -7.06
CA LEU A 74 35.16 22.19 -7.93
C LEU A 74 34.71 21.85 -9.36
N LEU A 75 33.78 22.65 -9.88
CA LEU A 75 33.29 22.57 -11.25
C LEU A 75 34.05 23.53 -12.12
N ARG A 76 34.38 23.15 -13.37
CA ARG A 76 34.75 24.04 -14.44
C ARG A 76 33.53 24.23 -15.33
N LEU A 77 33.20 25.50 -15.62
CA LEU A 77 31.99 25.85 -16.36
C LEU A 77 32.33 26.43 -17.72
N HIS A 78 31.49 26.18 -18.70
CA HIS A 78 31.46 26.90 -19.97
C HIS A 78 30.98 28.35 -19.78
N ALA A 79 31.10 29.17 -20.82
CA ALA A 79 30.66 30.57 -20.79
C ALA A 79 29.13 30.72 -20.60
N ASP A 80 28.36 29.69 -20.93
CA ASP A 80 26.92 29.63 -20.73
C ASP A 80 26.50 29.11 -19.32
N GLY A 81 27.49 28.82 -18.45
CA GLY A 81 27.28 28.30 -17.10
C GLY A 81 27.07 26.80 -17.02
N THR A 82 27.08 26.07 -18.14
CA THR A 82 26.99 24.62 -18.12
C THR A 82 28.30 23.98 -17.66
N GLU A 83 28.19 22.82 -17.01
CA GLU A 83 29.34 22.09 -16.50
C GLU A 83 30.16 21.49 -17.63
N GLN A 84 31.46 21.76 -17.61
CA GLN A 84 32.44 21.18 -18.51
C GLN A 84 33.14 19.97 -17.91
N ASP A 85 33.54 20.07 -16.64
CA ASP A 85 34.31 19.04 -15.92
C ASP A 85 34.24 19.30 -14.40
N ARG A 86 34.56 18.27 -13.58
CA ARG A 86 34.57 18.38 -12.11
C ARG A 86 35.65 17.57 -11.45
N ILE A 87 36.09 18.06 -10.31
CA ILE A 87 36.90 17.32 -9.34
C ILE A 87 36.29 17.43 -7.95
N PHE A 88 36.54 16.45 -7.08
CA PHE A 88 35.99 16.41 -5.74
C PHE A 88 37.03 15.96 -4.68
N GLY A 89 36.78 16.28 -3.41
CA GLY A 89 37.77 16.10 -2.35
C GLY A 89 38.97 17.02 -2.55
N TRP A 90 40.08 16.69 -1.89
CA TRP A 90 41.34 17.41 -2.05
C TRP A 90 42.43 16.43 -2.53
N ASP A 91 42.86 16.59 -3.78
CA ASP A 91 44.10 16.03 -4.34
C ASP A 91 44.91 17.19 -4.91
N LYS A 92 46.03 17.52 -4.30
CA LYS A 92 46.86 18.67 -4.63
C LYS A 92 47.23 18.70 -6.12
N LYS A 93 47.70 17.57 -6.66
CA LYS A 93 48.14 17.49 -8.06
C LYS A 93 46.97 17.68 -9.02
N GLN A 94 45.86 17.03 -8.73
CA GLN A 94 44.66 17.13 -9.54
C GLN A 94 44.11 18.56 -9.55
N TRP A 95 44.06 19.24 -8.38
CA TRP A 95 43.61 20.61 -8.29
C TRP A 95 44.54 21.58 -9.04
N GLN A 96 45.87 21.42 -8.94
CA GLN A 96 46.85 22.20 -9.68
C GLN A 96 46.70 22.05 -11.21
N GLN A 97 46.54 20.82 -11.70
CA GLN A 97 46.28 20.51 -13.10
C GLN A 97 44.94 21.08 -13.60
N PHE A 98 43.88 20.87 -12.78
CA PHE A 98 42.53 21.30 -13.12
C PHE A 98 42.41 22.84 -13.22
N THR A 99 43.07 23.57 -12.33
CA THR A 99 43.03 25.04 -12.30
C THR A 99 44.16 25.73 -13.11
N GLY A 100 45.21 25.00 -13.44
CA GLY A 100 46.41 25.58 -14.05
C GLY A 100 47.25 26.38 -13.08
N VAL A 101 47.04 26.29 -11.75
CA VAL A 101 47.76 27.04 -10.71
C VAL A 101 48.80 26.13 -10.07
N ALA A 102 50.05 26.20 -10.49
CA ALA A 102 51.10 25.26 -10.11
C ALA A 102 51.49 25.28 -8.62
N ASP A 103 51.30 26.42 -7.94
CA ASP A 103 51.63 26.63 -6.52
C ASP A 103 50.45 26.50 -5.59
N LEU A 104 49.30 26.01 -6.07
CA LEU A 104 48.07 25.88 -5.32
C LEU A 104 48.24 24.92 -4.16
N GLY A 105 47.94 25.37 -2.93
CA GLY A 105 47.92 24.54 -1.74
C GLY A 105 49.29 23.93 -1.36
N GLN A 106 50.39 24.55 -1.67
CA GLN A 106 51.76 24.02 -1.46
C GLN A 106 51.96 23.51 -0.02
N LYS A 107 51.45 24.24 0.97
CA LYS A 107 51.60 23.93 2.42
C LYS A 107 50.66 22.87 2.93
N LEU A 108 49.70 22.40 2.12
CA LEU A 108 48.72 21.40 2.52
C LEU A 108 49.18 19.97 2.25
N VAL A 109 48.57 19.01 2.90
CA VAL A 109 48.76 17.58 2.61
C VAL A 109 48.46 17.28 1.15
N ALA A 110 49.07 16.20 0.63
CA ALA A 110 48.92 15.87 -0.78
C ALA A 110 47.47 15.47 -1.16
N PHE A 111 46.80 14.77 -0.22
CA PHE A 111 45.48 14.19 -0.45
C PHE A 111 44.62 14.20 0.83
N LYS A 112 43.35 14.46 0.70
CA LYS A 112 42.32 14.21 1.69
C LYS A 112 40.97 13.97 1.02
N PRO A 113 40.25 12.85 1.32
CA PRO A 113 38.99 12.56 0.68
C PRO A 113 37.93 13.62 1.01
N GLY A 114 36.96 13.78 0.14
CA GLY A 114 35.79 14.63 0.40
C GLY A 114 34.82 14.02 1.43
N CYS A 115 33.87 14.81 1.84
CA CYS A 115 32.77 14.42 2.72
C CYS A 115 31.46 14.31 1.90
N GLY A 116 30.47 13.59 2.40
CA GLY A 116 29.15 13.59 1.78
C GLY A 116 28.52 14.99 1.75
N SER A 117 27.88 15.33 0.65
CA SER A 117 27.11 16.57 0.52
C SER A 117 25.84 16.54 1.39
N LYS A 118 25.31 17.70 1.76
CA LYS A 118 24.00 17.85 2.42
C LYS A 118 22.85 17.30 1.56
N THR A 119 23.02 17.17 0.25
CA THR A 119 22.04 16.55 -0.65
C THR A 119 21.81 15.06 -0.34
N LEU A 120 22.80 14.40 0.28
CA LEU A 120 22.75 12.99 0.68
C LEU A 120 22.30 12.76 2.13
N ASP A 121 21.99 13.82 2.88
CA ASP A 121 21.47 13.66 4.24
C ASP A 121 20.17 12.82 4.21
N PRO A 122 19.92 11.97 5.21
CA PRO A 122 18.79 11.05 5.20
C PRO A 122 17.45 11.77 4.94
N GLY A 123 16.76 11.35 3.87
CA GLY A 123 15.46 11.91 3.46
C GLY A 123 15.54 13.20 2.64
N MET A 124 16.71 13.82 2.50
CA MET A 124 16.88 15.09 1.77
C MET A 124 16.59 14.94 0.27
N GLU A 125 16.96 13.82 -0.34
CA GLU A 125 16.68 13.53 -1.77
C GLU A 125 15.19 13.74 -2.10
N ALA A 126 14.28 13.22 -1.26
CA ALA A 126 12.83 13.37 -1.50
C ALA A 126 12.36 14.83 -1.32
N VAL A 127 12.94 15.55 -0.37
CA VAL A 127 12.65 16.99 -0.15
C VAL A 127 13.10 17.83 -1.34
N LEU A 128 14.30 17.58 -1.84
CA LEU A 128 14.86 18.31 -2.99
C LEU A 128 14.11 17.98 -4.28
N ALA A 129 13.73 16.71 -4.49
CA ALA A 129 12.93 16.30 -5.63
C ALA A 129 11.55 17.00 -5.65
N LEU A 130 10.93 17.22 -4.50
CA LEU A 130 9.68 17.98 -4.40
C LEU A 130 9.87 19.47 -4.64
N LYS A 131 10.99 20.03 -4.19
CA LYS A 131 11.23 21.47 -4.24
C LYS A 131 11.74 21.95 -5.60
N PHE A 132 12.59 21.15 -6.25
CA PHE A 132 13.31 21.53 -7.46
C PHE A 132 13.11 20.57 -8.63
N GLY A 133 12.49 19.41 -8.41
CA GLY A 133 12.16 18.44 -9.45
C GLY A 133 10.97 18.86 -10.31
N PRO A 134 10.65 18.08 -11.35
CA PRO A 134 9.44 18.31 -12.13
C PRO A 134 8.18 18.15 -11.28
N GLN A 135 7.12 18.88 -11.63
CA GLN A 135 5.83 18.77 -10.94
C GLN A 135 5.26 17.36 -11.11
N LEU A 136 5.28 16.59 -10.02
CA LEU A 136 4.85 15.19 -10.01
C LEU A 136 3.36 15.01 -9.71
N PHE A 137 2.73 16.01 -9.07
CA PHE A 137 1.36 15.91 -8.57
C PHE A 137 0.37 16.69 -9.43
N LYS A 138 -0.77 16.06 -9.73
CA LYS A 138 -1.95 16.68 -10.38
C LYS A 138 -3.09 16.90 -9.39
N ALA A 139 -3.04 16.29 -8.21
CA ALA A 139 -4.02 16.50 -7.15
C ALA A 139 -3.96 17.94 -6.63
N ARG A 140 -5.11 18.49 -6.30
CA ARG A 140 -5.20 19.84 -5.73
C ARG A 140 -4.52 19.90 -4.36
N ALA A 141 -3.54 20.79 -4.22
CA ALA A 141 -2.98 21.12 -2.92
C ALA A 141 -3.96 22.01 -2.13
N VAL A 142 -4.12 21.73 -0.85
CA VAL A 142 -4.92 22.53 0.08
C VAL A 142 -3.98 23.13 1.12
N ALA A 143 -3.90 24.46 1.14
CA ALA A 143 -3.18 25.16 2.18
C ALA A 143 -4.02 25.20 3.47
N LEU A 144 -3.38 24.95 4.60
CA LEU A 144 -3.94 25.08 5.93
C LEU A 144 -3.29 26.27 6.63
N ALA A 145 -4.02 26.94 7.51
CA ALA A 145 -3.44 27.97 8.36
C ALA A 145 -2.52 27.32 9.44
N ASP A 146 -1.48 28.02 9.86
CA ASP A 146 -0.51 27.49 10.84
C ASP A 146 -1.13 27.06 12.18
N ALA A 147 -2.25 27.68 12.57
CA ALA A 147 -3.00 27.36 13.78
C ALA A 147 -4.10 26.29 13.58
N GLU A 148 -4.33 25.81 12.36
CA GLU A 148 -5.35 24.80 12.04
C GLU A 148 -4.85 23.41 12.40
N ASP A 149 -5.64 22.65 13.19
CA ASP A 149 -5.31 21.25 13.44
C ASP A 149 -5.51 20.44 12.15
N ILE A 150 -4.41 19.92 11.65
CA ILE A 150 -4.37 19.20 10.35
C ILE A 150 -5.20 17.92 10.37
N MET A 151 -5.39 17.27 11.53
CA MET A 151 -6.20 16.05 11.66
C MET A 151 -7.68 16.42 11.60
N GLU A 152 -8.11 17.43 12.35
CA GLU A 152 -9.48 17.96 12.33
C GLU A 152 -9.82 18.52 10.95
N ALA A 153 -8.91 19.23 10.31
CA ALA A 153 -9.06 19.72 8.96
C ALA A 153 -9.34 18.61 7.93
N CYS A 154 -8.73 17.44 8.08
CA CYS A 154 -9.03 16.28 7.24
C CYS A 154 -10.44 15.73 7.52
N PHE A 155 -10.86 15.71 8.77
CA PHE A 155 -12.18 15.24 9.16
C PHE A 155 -13.28 16.20 8.65
N GLU A 156 -13.17 17.49 8.88
CA GLU A 156 -14.13 18.51 8.45
C GLU A 156 -14.30 18.58 6.94
N ARG A 157 -13.24 18.28 6.19
CA ARG A 157 -13.30 18.19 4.72
C ARG A 157 -13.86 16.86 4.21
N GLY A 158 -14.28 15.97 5.11
CA GLY A 158 -14.87 14.68 4.77
C GLY A 158 -13.88 13.65 4.24
N TRP A 159 -12.58 13.83 4.44
CA TRP A 159 -11.54 12.88 3.97
C TRP A 159 -11.35 11.69 4.91
N SER A 160 -11.99 11.71 6.06
CA SER A 160 -11.96 10.65 7.06
C SER A 160 -13.21 9.77 7.01
N ASP A 161 -13.04 8.52 7.42
CA ASP A 161 -14.09 7.54 7.68
C ASP A 161 -14.65 7.62 9.13
N GLY A 162 -14.29 8.65 9.87
CA GLY A 162 -14.63 8.84 11.30
C GLY A 162 -13.48 8.52 12.24
N LEU A 163 -12.42 7.87 11.75
CA LEU A 163 -11.19 7.60 12.51
C LEU A 163 -10.10 8.60 12.13
N PRO A 164 -9.15 8.90 13.01
CA PRO A 164 -8.00 9.74 12.68
C PRO A 164 -7.29 9.26 11.41
N VAL A 165 -6.86 10.18 10.56
CA VAL A 165 -6.15 9.90 9.32
C VAL A 165 -4.74 10.51 9.35
N VAL A 166 -3.84 9.92 8.59
CA VAL A 166 -2.49 10.48 8.42
C VAL A 166 -2.54 11.55 7.32
N PRO A 167 -2.19 12.81 7.60
CA PRO A 167 -2.23 13.87 6.61
C PRO A 167 -1.38 13.54 5.38
N PRO A 168 -1.94 13.63 4.16
CA PRO A 168 -1.26 13.24 2.93
C PRO A 168 -0.38 14.40 2.41
N THR A 169 0.66 14.73 3.18
CA THR A 169 1.62 15.75 2.74
C THR A 169 2.34 15.32 1.47
N PRO A 170 2.79 16.26 0.61
CA PRO A 170 3.51 15.92 -0.63
C PRO A 170 4.67 14.96 -0.42
N LEU A 171 5.43 15.13 0.68
CA LEU A 171 6.55 14.24 1.01
C LEU A 171 6.10 12.80 1.31
N ARG A 172 4.99 12.61 2.03
CA ARG A 172 4.45 11.28 2.32
C ARG A 172 3.91 10.61 1.05
N VAL A 173 3.21 11.38 0.20
CA VAL A 173 2.70 10.87 -1.07
C VAL A 173 3.84 10.51 -2.03
N LEU A 174 4.90 11.33 -2.12
CA LEU A 174 6.08 11.00 -2.92
C LEU A 174 6.75 9.70 -2.46
N ARG A 175 6.93 9.53 -1.13
CA ARG A 175 7.51 8.29 -0.58
C ARG A 175 6.65 7.07 -0.91
N MET A 176 5.32 7.22 -0.90
CA MET A 176 4.38 6.17 -1.29
C MET A 176 4.54 5.82 -2.78
N LEU A 177 4.59 6.82 -3.66
CA LEU A 177 4.74 6.64 -5.10
C LEU A 177 6.08 5.98 -5.49
N ARG A 178 7.15 6.17 -4.71
CA ARG A 178 8.44 5.51 -4.94
C ARG A 178 8.42 3.99 -4.71
N ALA A 179 7.38 3.45 -4.09
CA ALA A 179 7.22 2.01 -3.91
C ALA A 179 6.56 1.31 -5.10
N THR A 180 6.36 2.00 -6.21
CA THR A 180 5.86 1.43 -7.46
C THR A 180 6.62 2.00 -8.66
N THR A 181 6.68 1.23 -9.74
CA THR A 181 7.21 1.68 -11.03
C THR A 181 6.16 2.35 -11.92
N ARG A 182 4.89 2.35 -11.49
CA ARG A 182 3.77 2.94 -12.25
C ARG A 182 3.83 4.46 -12.17
N ALA A 183 3.47 5.13 -13.27
CA ALA A 183 3.42 6.58 -13.32
C ALA A 183 2.33 7.14 -12.38
N ALA A 184 2.60 8.25 -11.70
CA ALA A 184 1.66 8.84 -10.74
C ALA A 184 0.31 9.22 -11.39
N ASP A 185 0.31 9.64 -12.64
CA ASP A 185 -0.87 10.05 -13.40
C ASP A 185 -1.53 8.90 -14.19
N GLU A 186 -0.98 7.70 -14.14
CA GLU A 186 -1.59 6.53 -14.77
C GLU A 186 -2.98 6.26 -14.18
N ILE A 187 -3.99 6.13 -15.05
CA ILE A 187 -5.36 5.83 -14.65
C ILE A 187 -5.54 4.31 -14.56
N ILE A 188 -5.82 3.81 -13.37
CA ILE A 188 -6.02 2.38 -13.10
C ILE A 188 -7.47 1.93 -13.29
N GLY A 189 -8.40 2.84 -13.39
CA GLY A 189 -9.83 2.57 -13.58
C GLY A 189 -10.70 3.74 -13.15
N ARG A 190 -12.01 3.48 -13.02
CA ARG A 190 -13.00 4.45 -12.53
C ARG A 190 -13.64 3.94 -11.25
N VAL A 191 -13.65 4.75 -10.21
CA VAL A 191 -14.20 4.37 -8.90
C VAL A 191 -15.69 4.69 -8.83
N PRO A 192 -16.55 3.68 -8.65
CA PRO A 192 -17.97 3.92 -8.42
C PRO A 192 -18.19 4.49 -7.00
N PRO A 193 -19.37 5.11 -6.72
CA PRO A 193 -20.52 5.26 -7.63
C PRO A 193 -20.37 6.38 -8.66
N ASP A 194 -19.55 7.40 -8.41
CA ASP A 194 -19.43 8.59 -9.28
C ASP A 194 -18.59 8.34 -10.54
N ASN A 195 -18.00 7.14 -10.69
CA ASN A 195 -17.16 6.75 -11.81
C ASN A 195 -16.01 7.72 -12.10
N VAL A 196 -15.41 8.25 -11.04
CA VAL A 196 -14.29 9.19 -11.13
C VAL A 196 -13.01 8.46 -11.57
N PRO A 197 -12.27 8.99 -12.57
CA PRO A 197 -10.98 8.44 -12.94
C PRO A 197 -10.03 8.39 -11.73
N CYS A 198 -9.43 7.23 -11.49
CA CYS A 198 -8.52 6.97 -10.38
C CYS A 198 -7.10 6.84 -10.88
N SER A 199 -6.27 7.82 -10.57
CA SER A 199 -4.83 7.75 -10.83
C SER A 199 -4.08 7.01 -9.71
N VAL A 200 -2.88 6.52 -10.00
CA VAL A 200 -1.96 5.96 -9.01
C VAL A 200 -1.70 6.95 -7.87
N GLU A 201 -1.60 8.26 -8.19
CA GLU A 201 -1.48 9.34 -7.19
C GLU A 201 -2.67 9.37 -6.21
N LYS A 202 -3.91 9.24 -6.71
CA LYS A 202 -5.10 9.20 -5.84
C LYS A 202 -5.10 7.99 -4.91
N VAL A 203 -4.63 6.84 -5.39
CA VAL A 203 -4.43 5.65 -4.54
C VAL A 203 -3.37 5.93 -3.48
N ALA A 204 -2.23 6.53 -3.84
CA ALA A 204 -1.16 6.87 -2.90
C ALA A 204 -1.65 7.83 -1.80
N ILE A 205 -2.43 8.85 -2.16
CA ILE A 205 -3.03 9.78 -1.19
C ILE A 205 -3.90 9.02 -0.17
N ASN A 206 -4.78 8.13 -0.62
CA ASN A 206 -5.65 7.36 0.27
C ASN A 206 -4.89 6.29 1.08
N ALA A 207 -3.84 5.70 0.53
CA ALA A 207 -2.94 4.83 1.28
C ALA A 207 -2.22 5.59 2.41
N VAL A 208 -1.79 6.84 2.18
CA VAL A 208 -1.23 7.70 3.23
C VAL A 208 -2.30 8.03 4.27
N LEU A 209 -3.49 8.47 3.87
CA LEU A 209 -4.61 8.77 4.79
C LEU A 209 -4.92 7.56 5.69
N ALA A 210 -4.91 6.34 5.15
CA ALA A 210 -5.11 5.11 5.90
C ALA A 210 -3.98 4.78 6.88
N GLY A 211 -2.78 5.35 6.71
CA GLY A 211 -1.60 5.07 7.51
C GLY A 211 -0.73 3.92 6.98
N CYS A 212 -0.85 3.58 5.70
CA CYS A 212 0.02 2.59 5.06
C CYS A 212 1.50 2.99 5.12
N ARG A 213 2.38 1.97 5.16
CA ARG A 213 3.79 2.16 4.83
C ARG A 213 3.99 2.09 3.31
N PRO A 214 5.05 2.70 2.76
CA PRO A 214 5.34 2.60 1.32
C PRO A 214 5.39 1.15 0.82
N GLU A 215 5.95 0.22 1.59
CA GLU A 215 6.09 -1.19 1.22
C GLU A 215 4.74 -1.91 1.02
N TYR A 216 3.64 -1.35 1.54
CA TYR A 216 2.28 -1.90 1.38
C TYR A 216 1.63 -1.44 0.07
N PHE A 217 2.18 -0.43 -0.59
CA PHE A 217 1.54 0.25 -1.72
C PHE A 217 1.28 -0.67 -2.93
N PRO A 218 2.16 -1.60 -3.32
CA PRO A 218 1.85 -2.57 -4.38
C PRO A 218 0.60 -3.40 -4.07
N THR A 219 0.45 -3.85 -2.81
CA THR A 219 -0.74 -4.60 -2.36
C THR A 219 -2.01 -3.72 -2.40
N VAL A 220 -1.91 -2.45 -2.01
CA VAL A 220 -3.04 -1.50 -2.12
C VAL A 220 -3.43 -1.28 -3.58
N LEU A 221 -2.47 -1.09 -4.48
CA LEU A 221 -2.73 -0.95 -5.92
C LEU A 221 -3.43 -2.18 -6.50
N ALA A 222 -2.96 -3.38 -6.15
CA ALA A 222 -3.59 -4.64 -6.56
C ALA A 222 -5.02 -4.75 -6.01
N SER A 223 -5.24 -4.37 -4.75
CA SER A 223 -6.57 -4.36 -4.12
C SER A 223 -7.54 -3.44 -4.86
N VAL A 224 -7.10 -2.24 -5.22
CA VAL A 224 -7.92 -1.30 -6.00
C VAL A 224 -8.18 -1.84 -7.40
N THR A 225 -7.17 -2.37 -8.08
CA THR A 225 -7.33 -2.98 -9.41
C THR A 225 -8.35 -4.12 -9.39
N ALA A 226 -8.29 -4.99 -8.38
CA ALA A 226 -9.27 -6.06 -8.19
C ALA A 226 -10.67 -5.52 -7.93
N ALA A 227 -10.81 -4.51 -7.07
CA ALA A 227 -12.10 -3.91 -6.74
C ALA A 227 -12.79 -3.23 -7.93
N LEU A 228 -12.01 -2.76 -8.90
CA LEU A 228 -12.52 -2.10 -10.11
C LEU A 228 -12.82 -3.08 -11.26
N GLN A 229 -12.63 -4.39 -11.07
CA GLN A 229 -13.10 -5.39 -12.03
C GLN A 229 -14.62 -5.47 -12.02
N ASP A 230 -15.26 -5.47 -13.17
CA ASP A 230 -16.73 -5.54 -13.31
C ASP A 230 -17.34 -6.73 -12.56
N ARG A 231 -16.64 -7.87 -12.52
CA ARG A 231 -17.06 -9.08 -11.82
C ARG A 231 -17.17 -8.92 -10.31
N PHE A 232 -16.41 -8.00 -9.70
CA PHE A 232 -16.54 -7.70 -8.27
C PHE A 232 -17.81 -6.92 -7.96
N CYS A 233 -18.36 -6.22 -8.94
CA CYS A 233 -19.61 -5.46 -8.84
C CYS A 233 -19.61 -4.43 -7.70
N LEU A 234 -18.50 -3.66 -7.56
CA LEU A 234 -18.34 -2.69 -6.47
C LEU A 234 -19.49 -1.68 -6.40
N HIS A 235 -19.98 -1.21 -7.57
CA HIS A 235 -21.13 -0.27 -7.61
C HIS A 235 -22.38 -0.90 -6.98
N GLY A 236 -22.74 -2.12 -7.37
CA GLY A 236 -23.87 -2.85 -6.79
C GLY A 236 -23.72 -3.05 -5.29
N LEU A 237 -22.49 -3.35 -4.85
CA LEU A 237 -22.16 -3.52 -3.43
C LEU A 237 -22.37 -2.24 -2.59
N LEU A 238 -22.17 -1.07 -3.19
CA LEU A 238 -22.44 0.22 -2.53
C LEU A 238 -23.92 0.58 -2.54
N CYS A 239 -24.61 0.34 -3.65
CA CYS A 239 -26.01 0.73 -3.84
C CYS A 239 -27.01 -0.17 -3.11
N THR A 240 -26.60 -1.38 -2.70
CA THR A 240 -27.50 -2.30 -1.98
C THR A 240 -27.76 -1.84 -0.55
N THR A 241 -28.97 -2.15 -0.05
CA THR A 241 -29.28 -2.00 1.38
C THR A 241 -28.68 -3.11 2.24
N TYR A 242 -28.20 -4.20 1.62
CA TYR A 242 -27.42 -5.21 2.32
C TYR A 242 -26.06 -4.64 2.74
N PHE A 243 -25.53 -5.07 3.86
CA PHE A 243 -24.42 -4.42 4.56
C PHE A 243 -23.05 -5.07 4.31
N SER A 244 -22.84 -5.67 3.15
CA SER A 244 -21.54 -6.26 2.77
C SER A 244 -20.46 -5.19 2.52
N SER A 245 -19.22 -5.62 2.67
CA SER A 245 -18.02 -4.83 2.41
C SER A 245 -16.98 -5.64 1.62
N PRO A 246 -16.02 -5.02 0.94
CA PRO A 246 -14.87 -5.71 0.40
C PRO A 246 -14.06 -6.39 1.51
N VAL A 247 -13.88 -7.70 1.41
CA VAL A 247 -12.98 -8.52 2.24
C VAL A 247 -11.75 -8.86 1.41
N LEU A 248 -10.59 -8.48 1.89
CA LEU A 248 -9.31 -8.70 1.23
C LEU A 248 -8.58 -9.88 1.87
N ILE A 249 -8.22 -10.87 1.07
CA ILE A 249 -7.40 -12.00 1.46
C ILE A 249 -6.11 -11.93 0.67
N VAL A 250 -4.97 -11.93 1.36
CA VAL A 250 -3.66 -11.80 0.72
C VAL A 250 -2.89 -13.10 0.86
N ASN A 251 -2.35 -13.55 -0.27
CA ASN A 251 -1.58 -14.78 -0.40
C ASN A 251 -0.17 -14.52 -0.94
N GLY A 252 0.72 -15.47 -0.71
CA GLY A 252 2.06 -15.54 -1.29
C GLY A 252 3.13 -14.78 -0.53
N PRO A 253 4.32 -14.62 -1.14
CA PRO A 253 5.52 -14.09 -0.48
C PRO A 253 5.35 -12.70 0.14
N VAL A 254 4.52 -11.85 -0.46
CA VAL A 254 4.27 -10.49 0.03
C VAL A 254 3.78 -10.46 1.47
N THR A 255 3.01 -11.46 1.92
CA THR A 255 2.48 -11.51 3.28
C THR A 255 3.58 -11.46 4.32
N ARG A 256 4.67 -12.22 4.09
CA ARG A 256 5.86 -12.24 4.94
C ARG A 256 6.71 -10.98 4.76
N GLN A 257 6.89 -10.53 3.52
CA GLN A 257 7.73 -9.36 3.20
C GLN A 257 7.25 -8.09 3.89
N ILE A 258 5.94 -7.88 3.95
CA ILE A 258 5.35 -6.69 4.57
C ILE A 258 4.78 -6.94 5.98
N GLY A 259 5.00 -8.14 6.53
CA GLY A 259 4.64 -8.50 7.89
C GLY A 259 3.13 -8.58 8.14
N MET A 260 2.35 -9.10 7.18
CA MET A 260 0.93 -9.35 7.38
C MET A 260 0.69 -10.49 8.37
N ASN A 261 -0.47 -10.48 9.01
CA ASN A 261 -0.87 -11.47 9.99
C ASN A 261 -1.98 -12.39 9.44
N GLY A 262 -1.69 -13.68 9.33
CA GLY A 262 -2.67 -14.75 9.08
C GLY A 262 -2.91 -15.65 10.31
N GLY A 263 -2.18 -15.41 11.43
CA GLY A 263 -2.21 -16.22 12.65
C GLY A 263 -3.17 -15.67 13.74
N VAL A 264 -2.70 -15.66 14.98
CA VAL A 264 -3.50 -15.19 16.12
C VAL A 264 -4.08 -13.82 15.86
N ASN A 265 -5.40 -13.69 16.05
CA ASN A 265 -6.13 -12.43 15.86
C ASN A 265 -6.02 -11.84 14.43
N ALA A 266 -5.90 -12.69 13.40
CA ALA A 266 -5.70 -12.26 12.02
C ALA A 266 -6.77 -11.27 11.52
N LEU A 267 -8.02 -11.43 11.94
CA LEU A 267 -9.13 -10.57 11.55
C LEU A 267 -9.40 -9.43 12.56
N GLY A 268 -8.59 -9.32 13.61
CA GLY A 268 -8.70 -8.29 14.63
C GLY A 268 -7.70 -7.16 14.46
N GLN A 269 -7.60 -6.32 15.49
CA GLN A 269 -6.68 -5.20 15.55
C GLN A 269 -5.23 -5.64 15.83
N GLY A 270 -4.25 -4.74 15.63
CA GLY A 270 -2.86 -4.91 16.07
C GLY A 270 -1.85 -5.06 14.93
N ASN A 271 -2.23 -5.59 13.77
CA ASN A 271 -1.34 -5.65 12.62
C ASN A 271 -1.55 -4.44 11.70
N ARG A 272 -0.49 -3.64 11.51
CA ARG A 272 -0.58 -2.41 10.72
C ARG A 272 -0.89 -2.68 9.25
N ALA A 273 -0.27 -3.71 8.64
CA ALA A 273 -0.49 -4.02 7.23
C ALA A 273 -1.94 -4.45 7.00
N ASN A 274 -2.47 -5.41 7.78
CA ASN A 274 -3.87 -5.84 7.67
C ASN A 274 -4.82 -4.64 7.82
N ALA A 275 -4.65 -3.85 8.88
CA ALA A 275 -5.53 -2.74 9.18
C ALA A 275 -5.52 -1.66 8.10
N THR A 276 -4.33 -1.22 7.65
CA THR A 276 -4.22 -0.04 6.79
C THR A 276 -4.43 -0.35 5.31
N ILE A 277 -4.12 -1.56 4.83
CA ILE A 277 -4.37 -1.96 3.43
C ILE A 277 -5.88 -2.01 3.17
N GLY A 278 -6.65 -2.68 4.01
CA GLY A 278 -8.10 -2.72 3.87
C GLY A 278 -8.73 -1.33 3.97
N ARG A 279 -8.27 -0.51 4.93
CA ARG A 279 -8.74 0.87 5.12
C ARG A 279 -8.43 1.77 3.92
N ALA A 280 -7.28 1.58 3.27
CA ALA A 280 -6.92 2.37 2.09
C ALA A 280 -7.91 2.19 0.94
N LEU A 281 -8.39 0.95 0.70
CA LEU A 281 -9.45 0.69 -0.28
C LEU A 281 -10.76 1.38 0.10
N GLN A 282 -11.18 1.30 1.37
CA GLN A 282 -12.43 1.92 1.83
C GLN A 282 -12.37 3.45 1.73
N LEU A 283 -11.26 4.06 2.15
CA LEU A 283 -11.07 5.51 2.00
C LEU A 283 -11.02 5.94 0.53
N LEU A 284 -10.44 5.14 -0.35
CA LEU A 284 -10.44 5.42 -1.79
C LEU A 284 -11.87 5.44 -2.36
N VAL A 285 -12.69 4.44 -2.03
CA VAL A 285 -14.09 4.36 -2.44
C VAL A 285 -14.87 5.58 -1.95
N ARG A 286 -14.64 5.99 -0.69
CA ARG A 286 -15.25 7.17 -0.09
C ARG A 286 -14.78 8.46 -0.78
N ASN A 287 -13.47 8.70 -0.85
CA ASN A 287 -12.89 9.99 -1.20
C ASN A 287 -12.80 10.23 -2.71
N VAL A 288 -12.66 9.18 -3.50
CA VAL A 288 -12.57 9.26 -4.97
C VAL A 288 -13.89 8.88 -5.62
N GLY A 289 -14.54 7.82 -5.14
CA GLY A 289 -15.78 7.31 -5.71
C GLY A 289 -17.04 8.01 -5.20
N GLY A 290 -16.99 8.70 -4.06
CA GLY A 290 -18.18 9.31 -3.46
C GLY A 290 -19.07 8.31 -2.70
N GLY A 291 -18.53 7.13 -2.35
CA GLY A 291 -19.24 6.09 -1.58
C GLY A 291 -19.45 6.47 -0.11
N ILE A 292 -20.22 7.49 0.15
CA ILE A 292 -20.46 8.06 1.48
C ILE A 292 -21.72 7.44 2.09
N PRO A 293 -21.68 6.98 3.36
CA PRO A 293 -22.85 6.49 4.08
C PRO A 293 -24.01 7.53 4.12
N GLY A 294 -25.21 7.05 3.86
CA GLY A 294 -26.41 7.92 3.73
C GLY A 294 -26.55 8.59 2.36
N GLY A 295 -25.47 8.61 1.57
CA GLY A 295 -25.49 8.96 0.14
C GLY A 295 -25.78 7.71 -0.72
N ILE A 296 -24.83 7.32 -1.57
CA ILE A 296 -24.94 6.11 -2.39
C ILE A 296 -24.58 4.83 -1.60
N ASP A 297 -23.75 4.89 -0.58
CA ASP A 297 -23.62 3.77 0.37
C ASP A 297 -24.93 3.63 1.16
N ARG A 298 -25.75 2.66 0.74
CA ARG A 298 -27.12 2.44 1.24
C ARG A 298 -27.25 1.38 2.30
N ALA A 299 -26.12 0.84 2.81
CA ALA A 299 -26.15 -0.21 3.79
C ALA A 299 -27.03 0.11 4.99
N THR A 300 -28.04 -0.74 5.26
CA THR A 300 -29.01 -0.52 6.34
C THR A 300 -28.35 -0.53 7.73
N LEU A 301 -27.46 -1.47 7.97
CA LEU A 301 -26.77 -1.61 9.25
C LEU A 301 -25.30 -1.24 9.16
N GLY A 302 -24.67 -1.49 8.00
CA GLY A 302 -23.21 -1.54 7.90
C GLY A 302 -22.62 -2.72 8.67
N ASN A 303 -21.31 -2.83 8.65
CA ASN A 303 -20.56 -3.74 9.51
C ASN A 303 -19.15 -3.18 9.77
N PRO A 304 -18.44 -3.64 10.84
CA PRO A 304 -17.10 -3.14 11.13
C PRO A 304 -16.08 -3.31 9.99
N GLY A 305 -16.29 -4.27 9.08
CA GLY A 305 -15.48 -4.48 7.88
C GLY A 305 -15.51 -3.32 6.89
N LYS A 306 -16.48 -2.38 7.03
CA LYS A 306 -16.52 -1.15 6.24
C LYS A 306 -15.44 -0.12 6.65
N TYR A 307 -14.78 -0.29 7.79
CA TYR A 307 -13.57 0.45 8.12
C TYR A 307 -12.35 -0.21 7.50
N THR A 308 -12.23 -1.53 7.68
CA THR A 308 -11.15 -2.36 7.16
C THR A 308 -11.51 -3.84 7.28
N TYR A 309 -11.26 -4.62 6.25
CA TYR A 309 -11.46 -6.07 6.30
C TYR A 309 -10.38 -6.73 5.43
N CYS A 310 -9.20 -6.92 6.02
CA CYS A 310 -8.05 -7.45 5.29
C CYS A 310 -7.19 -8.32 6.20
N PHE A 311 -6.80 -9.49 5.72
CA PHE A 311 -5.92 -10.42 6.43
C PHE A 311 -5.11 -11.26 5.45
N ALA A 312 -4.01 -11.86 5.94
CA ALA A 312 -3.27 -12.86 5.21
C ALA A 312 -3.87 -14.26 5.46
N GLU A 313 -3.90 -15.10 4.44
CA GLU A 313 -4.11 -16.53 4.65
C GLU A 313 -2.88 -17.14 5.34
N ASP A 314 -3.08 -18.07 6.27
CA ASP A 314 -1.99 -18.84 6.89
C ASP A 314 -1.55 -19.97 5.96
N GLU A 315 -0.47 -19.74 5.23
CA GLU A 315 0.16 -20.70 4.31
C GLU A 315 1.36 -21.42 4.95
N SER A 316 1.67 -21.16 6.22
CA SER A 316 2.93 -21.58 6.86
C SER A 316 3.04 -23.08 7.11
N ASP A 317 1.90 -23.78 7.24
CA ASP A 317 1.82 -25.17 7.66
C ASP A 317 0.88 -26.01 6.75
N SER A 318 0.83 -25.66 5.48
CA SER A 318 -0.27 -26.13 4.64
C SER A 318 0.16 -27.11 3.56
N ASP A 319 -0.27 -28.36 3.70
CA ASP A 319 -0.39 -29.31 2.59
C ASP A 319 -1.63 -29.00 1.73
N TRP A 320 -2.48 -28.06 2.18
CA TRP A 320 -3.65 -27.62 1.44
C TRP A 320 -3.27 -26.46 0.49
N PRO A 321 -3.82 -26.43 -0.72
CA PRO A 321 -3.66 -25.26 -1.58
C PRO A 321 -4.26 -24.03 -0.95
N SER A 322 -3.60 -22.88 -1.09
CA SER A 322 -4.15 -21.59 -0.65
C SER A 322 -5.34 -21.17 -1.52
N LEU A 323 -6.07 -20.12 -1.10
CA LEU A 323 -7.13 -19.54 -1.92
C LEU A 323 -6.60 -19.09 -3.29
N ALA A 324 -5.41 -18.48 -3.33
CA ALA A 324 -4.78 -18.08 -4.59
C ALA A 324 -4.52 -19.30 -5.51
N MET A 325 -4.03 -20.40 -4.95
CA MET A 325 -3.84 -21.66 -5.72
C MET A 325 -5.17 -22.27 -6.20
N ASP A 326 -6.22 -22.23 -5.39
CA ASP A 326 -7.57 -22.63 -5.80
C ASP A 326 -8.10 -21.78 -6.97
N ARG A 327 -7.58 -20.55 -7.11
CA ARG A 327 -7.92 -19.61 -8.20
C ARG A 327 -6.96 -19.69 -9.40
N GLY A 328 -6.05 -20.65 -9.41
CA GLY A 328 -5.15 -20.92 -10.52
C GLY A 328 -3.83 -20.16 -10.53
N PHE A 329 -3.44 -19.56 -9.42
CA PHE A 329 -2.14 -18.92 -9.26
C PHE A 329 -1.12 -19.88 -8.66
N GLU A 330 0.15 -19.60 -8.89
CA GLU A 330 1.24 -20.38 -8.33
C GLU A 330 1.50 -20.03 -6.85
N ARG A 331 2.14 -20.94 -6.12
CA ARG A 331 2.47 -20.72 -4.69
C ARG A 331 3.32 -19.47 -4.41
N ASP A 332 4.20 -19.16 -5.35
CA ASP A 332 5.13 -18.02 -5.24
C ASP A 332 4.56 -16.71 -5.83
N ASP A 333 3.32 -16.73 -6.29
CA ASP A 333 2.63 -15.54 -6.72
C ASP A 333 2.10 -14.75 -5.52
N SER A 334 2.36 -13.44 -5.50
CA SER A 334 1.69 -12.53 -4.58
C SER A 334 0.33 -12.14 -5.15
N VAL A 335 -0.73 -12.46 -4.42
CA VAL A 335 -2.12 -12.33 -4.89
C VAL A 335 -2.99 -11.67 -3.84
N VAL A 336 -3.84 -10.74 -4.27
CA VAL A 336 -4.96 -10.22 -3.47
C VAL A 336 -6.25 -10.80 -4.04
N SER A 337 -7.06 -11.42 -3.18
CA SER A 337 -8.41 -11.86 -3.50
C SER A 337 -9.43 -10.99 -2.78
N LEU A 338 -10.46 -10.52 -3.50
CA LEU A 338 -11.56 -9.74 -2.95
C LEU A 338 -12.86 -10.52 -2.99
N PHE A 339 -13.55 -10.47 -1.85
CA PHE A 339 -14.86 -11.08 -1.65
C PHE A 339 -15.83 -10.03 -1.11
N ALA A 340 -17.08 -10.03 -1.59
CA ALA A 340 -18.13 -9.15 -1.07
C ALA A 340 -18.78 -9.82 0.15
N GLY A 341 -18.26 -9.53 1.36
CA GLY A 341 -18.64 -10.22 2.58
C GLY A 341 -19.39 -9.38 3.60
N ASP A 342 -20.20 -10.03 4.41
CA ASP A 342 -20.86 -9.44 5.58
C ASP A 342 -19.99 -9.56 6.86
N GLY A 343 -20.58 -9.65 8.01
CA GLY A 343 -19.86 -9.78 9.28
C GLY A 343 -19.28 -11.18 9.50
N LEU A 344 -18.32 -11.27 10.41
CA LEU A 344 -17.73 -12.53 10.84
C LEU A 344 -18.66 -13.26 11.80
N GLN A 345 -19.02 -14.51 11.49
CA GLN A 345 -19.74 -15.40 12.37
C GLN A 345 -18.80 -16.48 12.92
N GLY A 346 -18.58 -16.51 14.23
CA GLY A 346 -17.78 -17.55 14.88
C GLY A 346 -18.48 -18.92 14.89
N VAL A 347 -17.71 -19.98 14.68
CA VAL A 347 -18.16 -21.38 14.80
C VAL A 347 -17.36 -22.05 15.89
N VAL A 348 -18.06 -22.57 16.89
CA VAL A 348 -17.47 -23.28 18.03
C VAL A 348 -17.73 -24.77 17.86
N ASP A 349 -16.69 -25.58 17.73
CA ASP A 349 -16.76 -27.03 17.82
C ASP A 349 -15.55 -27.60 18.55
N GLN A 350 -15.67 -27.71 19.84
CA GLN A 350 -14.60 -28.19 20.73
C GLN A 350 -14.65 -29.71 20.97
N GLN A 351 -15.60 -30.43 20.37
CA GLN A 351 -15.82 -31.84 20.61
C GLN A 351 -15.52 -32.78 19.44
N SER A 352 -15.71 -32.31 18.20
CA SER A 352 -15.45 -33.14 17.03
C SER A 352 -13.97 -33.54 16.92
N ARG A 353 -13.74 -34.84 16.74
CA ARG A 353 -12.42 -35.46 16.60
C ARG A 353 -12.29 -36.28 15.32
N SER A 354 -13.34 -36.37 14.53
CA SER A 354 -13.32 -36.96 13.18
C SER A 354 -13.65 -35.90 12.13
N PRO A 355 -13.13 -36.04 10.91
CA PRO A 355 -13.44 -35.17 9.78
C PRO A 355 -14.94 -35.05 9.49
N GLU A 356 -15.65 -36.17 9.53
CA GLU A 356 -17.09 -36.25 9.24
C GLU A 356 -17.91 -35.45 10.25
N SER A 357 -17.62 -35.62 11.54
CA SER A 357 -18.31 -34.89 12.60
C SER A 357 -18.07 -33.39 12.47
N LEU A 358 -16.82 -32.99 12.26
CA LEU A 358 -16.47 -31.58 12.11
C LEU A 358 -17.09 -30.97 10.84
N ALA A 359 -17.03 -31.67 9.69
CA ALA A 359 -17.64 -31.19 8.45
C ALA A 359 -19.14 -30.95 8.61
N LYS A 360 -19.84 -31.86 9.28
CA LYS A 360 -21.27 -31.71 9.58
C LYS A 360 -21.58 -30.51 10.46
N SER A 361 -20.78 -30.30 11.50
CA SER A 361 -20.89 -29.15 12.39
C SER A 361 -20.68 -27.82 11.64
N LEU A 362 -19.65 -27.75 10.79
CA LEU A 362 -19.37 -26.58 9.96
C LEU A 362 -20.47 -26.33 8.91
N ALA A 363 -21.01 -27.40 8.29
CA ALA A 363 -22.10 -27.30 7.33
C ALA A 363 -23.37 -26.69 7.94
N LEU A 364 -23.72 -27.07 9.17
CA LEU A 364 -24.87 -26.50 9.87
C LEU A 364 -24.70 -24.99 10.11
N SER A 365 -23.49 -24.54 10.41
CA SER A 365 -23.19 -23.10 10.54
C SER A 365 -23.25 -22.38 9.19
N LEU A 366 -22.71 -22.98 8.13
CA LEU A 366 -22.77 -22.46 6.77
C LEU A 366 -24.20 -22.34 6.23
N ARG A 367 -25.10 -23.20 6.66
CA ARG A 367 -26.51 -23.18 6.27
C ARG A 367 -27.20 -21.87 6.64
N THR A 368 -26.75 -21.16 7.67
CA THR A 368 -27.34 -19.91 8.14
C THR A 368 -26.94 -18.67 7.34
N VAL A 369 -25.96 -18.79 6.42
CA VAL A 369 -25.52 -17.66 5.56
C VAL A 369 -26.72 -17.03 4.86
N ALA A 370 -26.84 -15.71 4.95
CA ALA A 370 -27.96 -14.87 4.52
C ALA A 370 -29.28 -15.27 5.21
N HIS A 371 -29.80 -16.46 4.96
CA HIS A 371 -30.97 -17.06 5.60
C HIS A 371 -30.98 -18.57 5.35
N HIS A 372 -31.34 -19.37 6.36
CA HIS A 372 -31.24 -20.84 6.29
C HIS A 372 -32.16 -21.49 5.23
N LYS A 373 -33.12 -20.75 4.71
CA LYS A 373 -34.02 -21.18 3.62
C LYS A 373 -33.72 -20.56 2.25
N LEU A 374 -32.70 -19.72 2.14
CA LEU A 374 -32.23 -19.14 0.87
C LEU A 374 -31.04 -19.94 0.35
N PHE A 375 -31.11 -20.46 -0.87
CA PHE A 375 -30.16 -21.37 -1.47
C PHE A 375 -29.66 -20.81 -2.82
N ALA A 376 -28.37 -21.07 -3.13
CA ALA A 376 -27.70 -20.66 -4.34
C ALA A 376 -27.76 -19.12 -4.64
N MET A 377 -27.93 -18.31 -3.60
CA MET A 377 -28.07 -16.87 -3.72
C MET A 377 -26.86 -16.09 -3.15
N ALA A 378 -26.18 -16.65 -2.17
CA ALA A 378 -25.01 -16.05 -1.54
C ALA A 378 -23.84 -17.03 -1.56
N ASP A 379 -22.64 -16.53 -1.79
CA ASP A 379 -21.39 -17.27 -1.60
C ASP A 379 -20.95 -17.16 -0.13
N ALA A 380 -19.90 -17.88 0.27
CA ALA A 380 -19.33 -17.79 1.61
C ALA A 380 -17.83 -18.08 1.62
N ILE A 381 -17.15 -17.49 2.61
CA ILE A 381 -15.81 -17.90 3.00
C ILE A 381 -15.94 -18.67 4.32
N LEU A 382 -15.39 -19.88 4.35
CA LEU A 382 -15.16 -20.63 5.57
C LEU A 382 -13.69 -20.48 5.96
N ILE A 383 -13.47 -19.85 7.10
CA ILE A 383 -12.14 -19.70 7.69
C ILE A 383 -11.92 -20.83 8.68
N ILE A 384 -10.96 -21.71 8.37
CA ILE A 384 -10.62 -22.87 9.20
C ILE A 384 -9.34 -22.56 9.98
N SER A 385 -9.43 -22.61 11.31
CA SER A 385 -8.26 -22.45 12.16
C SER A 385 -7.30 -23.64 12.08
N PRO A 386 -6.03 -23.47 12.49
CA PRO A 386 -5.06 -24.56 12.51
C PRO A 386 -5.49 -25.81 13.29
N GLU A 387 -6.27 -25.66 14.38
CA GLU A 387 -6.75 -26.81 15.16
C GLU A 387 -7.84 -27.60 14.44
N HIS A 388 -8.83 -26.95 13.85
CA HIS A 388 -9.85 -27.63 13.03
C HIS A 388 -9.22 -28.22 11.77
N ARG A 389 -8.29 -27.53 11.13
CA ARG A 389 -7.52 -28.09 10.00
C ARG A 389 -6.76 -29.35 10.39
N ARG A 390 -6.21 -29.42 11.63
CA ARG A 390 -5.53 -30.61 12.13
C ARG A 390 -6.46 -31.81 12.24
N VAL A 391 -7.73 -31.63 12.63
CA VAL A 391 -8.72 -32.72 12.68
C VAL A 391 -8.89 -33.35 11.30
N PHE A 392 -9.07 -32.53 10.26
CA PHE A 392 -9.17 -33.02 8.87
C PHE A 392 -7.91 -33.73 8.42
N ARG A 393 -6.73 -33.15 8.68
CA ARG A 393 -5.43 -33.74 8.29
C ARG A 393 -5.16 -35.07 8.99
N GLN A 394 -5.47 -35.19 10.28
CA GLN A 394 -5.31 -36.44 11.03
C GLN A 394 -6.22 -37.55 10.50
N GLY A 395 -7.38 -37.19 9.94
CA GLY A 395 -8.23 -38.13 9.23
C GLY A 395 -7.85 -38.38 7.76
N GLY A 396 -6.75 -37.78 7.29
CA GLY A 396 -6.26 -37.95 5.91
C GLY A 396 -7.03 -37.14 4.86
N TRP A 397 -7.82 -36.14 5.28
CA TRP A 397 -8.62 -35.36 4.34
C TRP A 397 -7.83 -34.20 3.73
N THR A 398 -7.92 -34.12 2.41
CA THR A 398 -7.47 -32.96 1.63
C THR A 398 -8.50 -31.82 1.72
N LYS A 399 -8.14 -30.62 1.29
CA LYS A 399 -9.08 -29.49 1.17
C LYS A 399 -10.25 -29.81 0.24
N ALA A 400 -10.02 -30.60 -0.81
CA ALA A 400 -11.07 -31.08 -1.73
C ALA A 400 -12.05 -32.01 -0.99
N ASN A 401 -11.56 -32.98 -0.20
CA ASN A 401 -12.43 -33.85 0.57
C ASN A 401 -13.31 -33.07 1.55
N VAL A 402 -12.75 -32.04 2.20
CA VAL A 402 -13.55 -31.16 3.09
C VAL A 402 -14.63 -30.43 2.28
N ARG A 403 -14.29 -29.87 1.12
CA ARG A 403 -15.25 -29.19 0.25
C ARG A 403 -16.39 -30.12 -0.17
N ASP A 404 -16.06 -31.32 -0.63
CA ASP A 404 -17.04 -32.31 -1.10
C ASP A 404 -17.98 -32.76 0.01
N ALA A 405 -17.44 -32.98 1.22
CA ALA A 405 -18.24 -33.33 2.39
C ALA A 405 -19.18 -32.18 2.79
N LEU A 406 -18.69 -30.93 2.80
CA LEU A 406 -19.53 -29.77 3.09
C LEU A 406 -20.64 -29.61 2.06
N TYR A 407 -20.36 -29.75 0.77
CA TYR A 407 -21.39 -29.69 -0.27
C TYR A 407 -22.41 -30.82 -0.12
N SER A 408 -21.99 -32.02 0.25
CA SER A 408 -22.89 -33.14 0.52
C SER A 408 -23.84 -32.87 1.69
N GLU A 409 -23.31 -32.35 2.82
CA GLU A 409 -24.10 -32.01 4.03
C GLU A 409 -25.01 -30.78 3.84
N LEU A 410 -24.74 -29.97 2.81
CA LEU A 410 -25.50 -28.76 2.49
C LEU A 410 -26.60 -28.99 1.44
N MET A 411 -26.80 -30.26 0.99
CA MET A 411 -27.93 -30.63 0.16
C MET A 411 -29.21 -30.74 1.00
N ILE A 412 -30.29 -30.11 0.54
CA ILE A 412 -31.55 -30.13 1.27
C ILE A 412 -32.76 -30.26 0.34
N ALA A 413 -33.81 -30.92 0.83
CA ALA A 413 -35.06 -31.06 0.10
C ALA A 413 -35.78 -29.70 -0.01
N GLY A 414 -36.32 -29.39 -1.16
CA GLY A 414 -37.06 -28.16 -1.40
C GLY A 414 -38.28 -28.02 -0.49
N THR A 415 -38.90 -29.13 -0.07
CA THR A 415 -39.99 -29.15 0.89
C THR A 415 -39.65 -28.46 2.21
N GLU A 416 -38.36 -28.45 2.62
CA GLU A 416 -37.92 -27.83 3.86
C GLU A 416 -37.64 -26.30 3.71
N ILE A 417 -37.40 -25.86 2.49
CA ILE A 417 -36.88 -24.49 2.23
C ILE A 417 -37.83 -23.59 1.43
N VAL A 418 -38.93 -24.11 0.88
CA VAL A 418 -39.92 -23.27 0.21
C VAL A 418 -40.61 -22.32 1.20
N ARG A 419 -41.18 -21.24 0.67
CA ARG A 419 -41.94 -20.26 1.46
C ARG A 419 -43.01 -20.95 2.26
N GLY A 420 -43.21 -20.56 3.51
CA GLY A 420 -44.18 -21.14 4.43
C GLY A 420 -43.78 -22.47 5.10
N ALA A 421 -42.76 -23.17 4.59
CA ALA A 421 -42.27 -24.38 5.29
C ALA A 421 -41.82 -24.05 6.71
N HIS A 422 -42.13 -24.94 7.64
CA HIS A 422 -41.85 -24.76 9.09
C HIS A 422 -42.48 -23.50 9.71
N GLY A 423 -43.54 -22.94 9.11
CA GLY A 423 -44.17 -21.70 9.56
C GLY A 423 -43.40 -20.44 9.30
N ILE A 424 -42.32 -20.48 8.51
CA ILE A 424 -41.47 -19.36 8.18
C ILE A 424 -41.89 -18.81 6.80
N ALA A 425 -42.35 -17.55 6.75
CA ALA A 425 -42.82 -16.93 5.51
C ALA A 425 -41.74 -16.83 4.43
N GLU A 426 -40.46 -16.57 4.81
CA GLU A 426 -39.32 -16.51 3.89
C GLU A 426 -38.98 -17.89 3.31
N GLY A 427 -38.32 -17.92 2.16
CA GLY A 427 -37.81 -19.14 1.54
C GLY A 427 -37.79 -19.12 0.02
N MET A 428 -37.39 -20.23 -0.55
CA MET A 428 -37.32 -20.43 -2.00
C MET A 428 -38.72 -20.40 -2.64
N PRO A 429 -38.81 -19.99 -3.90
CA PRO A 429 -40.07 -20.10 -4.65
C PRO A 429 -40.60 -21.53 -4.72
N GLU A 430 -41.93 -21.68 -4.77
CA GLU A 430 -42.65 -22.97 -4.78
C GLU A 430 -42.17 -23.96 -5.87
N LYS A 431 -41.70 -23.46 -7.02
CA LYS A 431 -41.13 -24.27 -8.11
C LYS A 431 -39.93 -25.15 -7.72
N PHE A 432 -39.38 -24.92 -6.53
CA PHE A 432 -38.25 -25.70 -6.00
C PHE A 432 -38.68 -26.80 -5.01
N ARG A 433 -39.96 -26.96 -4.72
CA ARG A 433 -40.49 -27.92 -3.72
C ARG A 433 -40.01 -29.33 -3.91
N ASP A 434 -40.04 -29.82 -5.16
CA ASP A 434 -39.71 -31.21 -5.49
C ASP A 434 -38.24 -31.37 -5.92
N LYS A 435 -37.39 -30.39 -5.63
CA LYS A 435 -35.97 -30.42 -5.94
C LYS A 435 -35.13 -30.63 -4.70
N ILE A 436 -33.95 -31.20 -4.88
CA ILE A 436 -32.87 -31.16 -3.89
C ILE A 436 -31.93 -30.03 -4.32
N LEU A 437 -31.63 -29.11 -3.42
CA LEU A 437 -30.82 -27.94 -3.70
C LEU A 437 -29.59 -27.91 -2.80
N ASN A 438 -28.47 -27.44 -3.31
CA ASN A 438 -27.31 -27.13 -2.50
C ASN A 438 -27.40 -25.68 -1.98
N LYS A 439 -26.87 -25.45 -0.76
CA LYS A 439 -26.82 -24.13 -0.15
C LYS A 439 -26.06 -23.12 -1.01
N PHE A 440 -24.94 -23.54 -1.57
CA PHE A 440 -24.08 -22.73 -2.42
C PHE A 440 -24.11 -23.25 -3.87
N ARG A 441 -23.83 -22.38 -4.82
CA ARG A 441 -23.50 -22.76 -6.19
C ARG A 441 -22.12 -23.44 -6.22
N ASP A 442 -21.77 -24.12 -7.29
CA ASP A 442 -20.58 -24.98 -7.38
C ASP A 442 -19.25 -24.30 -7.01
N ASP A 443 -19.08 -23.00 -7.30
CA ASP A 443 -17.90 -22.20 -6.95
C ASP A 443 -18.23 -21.12 -5.90
N GLY A 444 -19.21 -21.36 -5.05
CA GLY A 444 -19.69 -20.35 -4.07
C GLY A 444 -19.17 -20.53 -2.65
N LEU A 445 -18.48 -21.62 -2.33
CA LEU A 445 -17.89 -21.89 -1.04
C LEU A 445 -16.36 -21.86 -1.11
N HIS A 446 -15.75 -20.86 -0.51
CA HIS A 446 -14.30 -20.68 -0.46
C HIS A 446 -13.78 -21.08 0.92
N ILE A 447 -12.73 -21.91 0.96
CA ILE A 447 -12.09 -22.34 2.21
C ILE A 447 -10.75 -21.65 2.35
N VAL A 448 -10.51 -21.00 3.48
CA VAL A 448 -9.30 -20.23 3.79
C VAL A 448 -8.77 -20.63 5.15
N SER A 449 -7.46 -20.72 5.29
CA SER A 449 -6.81 -21.00 6.57
C SER A 449 -6.38 -19.71 7.24
N ALA A 450 -6.80 -19.45 8.48
CA ALA A 450 -6.31 -18.35 9.30
C ALA A 450 -6.62 -18.58 10.77
N GLY A 451 -5.92 -17.85 11.64
CA GLY A 451 -6.21 -17.87 13.08
C GLY A 451 -5.11 -18.48 13.92
N GLY A 452 -5.33 -18.45 15.25
CA GLY A 452 -4.42 -19.01 16.25
C GLY A 452 -4.49 -20.53 16.36
N LYS A 453 -3.49 -21.11 17.03
CA LYS A 453 -3.34 -22.56 17.23
C LYS A 453 -4.07 -23.09 18.47
N ALA A 454 -5.06 -22.37 18.98
CA ALA A 454 -5.82 -22.77 20.16
C ALA A 454 -7.29 -22.41 20.03
N GLY A 455 -8.17 -23.24 20.64
CA GLY A 455 -9.58 -22.93 20.86
C GLY A 455 -10.57 -23.77 20.05
N LEU A 456 -10.16 -24.54 19.04
CA LEU A 456 -11.06 -25.32 18.18
C LEU A 456 -12.23 -24.46 17.68
N PHE A 457 -11.90 -23.35 17.04
CA PHE A 457 -12.82 -22.40 16.44
C PHE A 457 -12.61 -22.32 14.93
N SER A 458 -13.67 -22.03 14.22
CA SER A 458 -13.66 -21.59 12.82
C SER A 458 -14.57 -20.39 12.68
N ALA A 459 -14.64 -19.80 11.48
CA ALA A 459 -15.54 -18.70 11.24
C ALA A 459 -16.11 -18.76 9.83
N VAL A 460 -17.27 -18.14 9.65
CA VAL A 460 -17.92 -17.97 8.37
C VAL A 460 -18.05 -16.48 8.09
N ILE A 461 -17.72 -16.07 6.87
CA ILE A 461 -18.07 -14.76 6.31
C ILE A 461 -19.08 -15.03 5.21
N GLY A 462 -20.33 -14.63 5.44
CA GLY A 462 -21.37 -14.72 4.42
C GLY A 462 -21.13 -13.73 3.29
N GLY A 463 -21.53 -14.10 2.09
CA GLY A 463 -21.47 -13.21 0.93
C GLY A 463 -22.71 -12.35 0.79
N TRP A 464 -22.58 -11.32 -0.02
CA TRP A 464 -23.72 -10.56 -0.47
C TRP A 464 -24.74 -11.48 -1.17
N VAL A 465 -26.05 -11.32 -0.86
CA VAL A 465 -27.13 -12.16 -1.40
C VAL A 465 -27.31 -12.07 -2.92
N ALA A 466 -26.60 -11.21 -3.60
CA ALA A 466 -26.51 -11.14 -5.05
C ALA A 466 -25.12 -11.63 -5.53
N SER A 467 -24.72 -12.84 -5.12
CA SER A 467 -23.50 -13.48 -5.60
C SER A 467 -23.68 -14.15 -6.96
N GLY A 468 -22.58 -14.39 -7.67
CA GLY A 468 -22.53 -15.08 -8.96
C GLY A 468 -22.56 -14.12 -10.16
N GLU A 469 -22.95 -14.61 -11.33
CA GLU A 469 -22.85 -13.88 -12.61
C GLU A 469 -23.64 -12.58 -12.67
N ARG A 470 -24.74 -12.50 -11.93
CA ARG A 470 -25.63 -11.32 -11.87
C ARG A 470 -25.37 -10.42 -10.68
N GLY A 471 -24.32 -10.67 -9.95
CA GLY A 471 -23.94 -9.93 -8.75
C GLY A 471 -22.43 -9.90 -8.57
N SER A 472 -21.96 -9.96 -7.32
CA SER A 472 -20.53 -10.00 -7.04
C SER A 472 -19.96 -11.41 -7.13
N GLN A 473 -18.76 -11.52 -7.67
CA GLN A 473 -17.95 -12.73 -7.67
C GLN A 473 -16.63 -12.45 -6.92
N LEU A 474 -16.06 -13.49 -6.30
CA LEU A 474 -14.68 -13.40 -5.83
C LEU A 474 -13.75 -13.15 -7.00
N VAL A 475 -12.92 -12.12 -6.90
CA VAL A 475 -11.91 -11.75 -7.89
C VAL A 475 -10.52 -11.81 -7.28
N SER A 476 -9.53 -12.18 -8.07
CA SER A 476 -8.14 -12.26 -7.63
C SER A 476 -7.23 -11.51 -8.59
N GLN A 477 -6.22 -10.84 -8.03
CA GLN A 477 -5.27 -10.01 -8.76
C GLN A 477 -3.85 -10.36 -8.31
N LYS A 478 -3.03 -10.87 -9.23
CA LYS A 478 -1.58 -11.02 -9.07
C LYS A 478 -0.87 -9.69 -9.26
N PHE A 479 0.24 -9.47 -8.53
CA PHE A 479 1.04 -8.24 -8.61
C PHE A 479 2.51 -8.45 -8.23
#